data_6cb4bbe3bb7e51bfb8b593dd2ab1bac8
#
_entry.id   6cb4bbe3bb7e51bfb8b593dd2ab1bac8
#
_cell.length_a   1.000
_cell.length_b   1.000
_cell.length_c   1.000
_cell.angle_alpha   90.00
_cell.angle_beta   90.00
_cell.angle_gamma   90.00
#
_symmetry.space_group_name_H-M   'P 1'
#
loop_
_entity.id
_entity.type
_entity.pdbx_description
1 polymer ?
#
loop_
_entity_poly.entity_id
_entity_poly.type
_entity_poly.pdbx_seq_one_letter_code
_entity_poly.pdbx_strand_id
1 'polypeptide(L)'
;PPSLVGLAQEGKEMFEGKTAPEFDDIRALFPIPSLTMHFVMSQDSKATSMADLEGKSILLGKGSFGATEGEKYLDMFGLSDSVEIADAELSNAVAALKNGQIDGFVTAGSFPAPNVVEAAASTPVNVISLSDEQITQSKRTRIVIPAGTYAGQEQDVTTTSLPVAAFTTTKMDDETAYQLTKTYWENKEKMADTSPWWGNVTPELMNNITTELHPGALRYYEEAGIATKASQ
;
A
#
# COMPACT_ATOMS: atom_id res chain seq x y z
N PRO A 1 7.37 -6.58 -1.12
CA PRO A 1 6.34 -6.94 -2.11
C PRO A 1 6.66 -8.29 -2.76
N PRO A 2 5.66 -9.16 -3.03
CA PRO A 2 5.87 -10.45 -3.71
C PRO A 2 6.59 -10.31 -5.05
N SER A 3 6.29 -9.28 -5.82
CA SER A 3 6.95 -9.00 -7.11
C SER A 3 8.45 -8.79 -6.99
N LEU A 4 8.92 -8.16 -5.93
CA LEU A 4 10.37 -7.96 -5.71
C LEU A 4 11.10 -9.26 -5.38
N VAL A 5 10.44 -10.20 -4.70
CA VAL A 5 11.01 -11.52 -4.44
C VAL A 5 11.24 -12.26 -5.75
N GLY A 6 10.25 -12.27 -6.65
CA GLY A 6 10.41 -12.88 -7.98
C GLY A 6 11.55 -12.25 -8.77
N LEU A 7 11.66 -10.93 -8.79
CA LEU A 7 12.75 -10.23 -9.47
C LEU A 7 14.13 -10.59 -8.88
N ALA A 8 14.22 -10.72 -7.55
CA ALA A 8 15.45 -11.12 -6.88
C ALA A 8 15.86 -12.55 -7.22
N GLN A 9 14.91 -13.48 -7.24
CA GLN A 9 15.13 -14.88 -7.61
C GLN A 9 15.54 -15.02 -9.09
N GLU A 10 14.96 -14.20 -9.96
CA GLU A 10 15.29 -14.20 -11.40
C GLU A 10 16.52 -13.36 -11.75
N GLY A 11 17.08 -12.59 -10.80
CA GLY A 11 18.22 -11.70 -11.04
C GLY A 11 17.91 -10.60 -12.05
N LYS A 12 16.68 -10.08 -12.05
CA LYS A 12 16.21 -9.06 -12.99
C LYS A 12 16.15 -7.66 -12.38
N GLU A 13 16.12 -6.65 -13.23
CA GLU A 13 15.99 -5.22 -12.87
C GLU A 13 17.04 -4.78 -11.83
N MET A 14 16.62 -4.29 -10.68
CA MET A 14 17.52 -3.83 -9.61
C MET A 14 18.40 -4.92 -9.01
N PHE A 15 18.11 -6.19 -9.31
CA PHE A 15 18.87 -7.36 -8.88
C PHE A 15 19.80 -7.91 -9.98
N GLU A 16 19.90 -7.27 -11.13
CA GLU A 16 20.83 -7.66 -12.18
C GLU A 16 22.28 -7.66 -11.66
N GLY A 17 22.97 -8.79 -11.79
CA GLY A 17 24.31 -8.99 -11.24
C GLY A 17 24.38 -9.11 -9.70
N LYS A 18 23.23 -9.17 -9.01
CA LYS A 18 23.14 -9.31 -7.54
C LYS A 18 22.40 -10.60 -7.13
N THR A 19 22.45 -11.61 -7.97
CA THR A 19 21.85 -12.91 -7.64
C THR A 19 22.54 -13.52 -6.43
N ALA A 20 21.76 -14.00 -5.47
CA ALA A 20 22.24 -14.72 -4.32
C ALA A 20 21.39 -15.99 -4.13
N PRO A 21 22.00 -17.16 -3.91
CA PRO A 21 21.26 -18.41 -3.72
C PRO A 21 20.22 -18.35 -2.60
N GLU A 22 20.45 -17.47 -1.63
CA GLU A 22 19.54 -17.25 -0.48
C GLU A 22 18.18 -16.67 -0.90
N PHE A 23 18.07 -16.04 -2.07
CA PHE A 23 16.78 -15.59 -2.57
C PHE A 23 15.85 -16.74 -2.93
N ASP A 24 16.41 -17.88 -3.33
CA ASP A 24 15.64 -19.09 -3.64
C ASP A 24 15.05 -19.74 -2.39
N ASP A 25 15.58 -19.41 -1.22
CA ASP A 25 15.07 -19.90 0.07
C ASP A 25 13.83 -19.12 0.55
N ILE A 26 13.49 -17.97 -0.05
CA ILE A 26 12.37 -17.14 0.39
C ILE A 26 11.04 -17.85 0.14
N ARG A 27 10.18 -17.89 1.18
CA ARG A 27 8.83 -18.45 1.15
C ARG A 27 7.82 -17.46 1.72
N ALA A 28 6.65 -17.37 1.10
CA ALA A 28 5.56 -16.57 1.62
C ALA A 28 4.80 -17.29 2.72
N LEU A 29 4.32 -16.54 3.71
CA LEU A 29 3.45 -17.02 4.77
C LEU A 29 1.99 -16.61 4.52
N PHE A 30 1.72 -15.31 4.53
CA PHE A 30 0.38 -14.76 4.37
C PHE A 30 0.43 -13.37 3.73
N PRO A 31 -0.66 -12.96 3.04
CA PRO A 31 -0.76 -11.62 2.48
C PRO A 31 -1.02 -10.61 3.59
N ILE A 32 -0.59 -9.38 3.37
CA ILE A 32 -0.93 -8.23 4.18
C ILE A 32 -1.72 -7.25 3.30
N PRO A 33 -2.69 -6.48 3.82
CA PRO A 33 -3.37 -5.46 3.04
C PRO A 33 -2.40 -4.55 2.31
N SER A 34 -2.68 -4.31 1.05
CA SER A 34 -1.77 -3.61 0.12
C SER A 34 -1.43 -2.20 0.60
N LEU A 35 -0.24 -1.73 0.27
CA LEU A 35 0.13 -0.33 0.41
C LEU A 35 -0.59 0.48 -0.67
N THR A 36 -1.66 1.15 -0.27
CA THR A 36 -2.52 1.96 -1.14
C THR A 36 -2.03 3.39 -1.14
N MET A 37 -1.88 3.98 -2.34
CA MET A 37 -1.48 5.37 -2.48
C MET A 37 -2.65 6.30 -2.17
N HIS A 38 -2.38 7.36 -1.41
CA HIS A 38 -3.32 8.42 -1.11
C HIS A 38 -2.68 9.77 -1.44
N PHE A 39 -3.33 10.51 -2.34
CA PHE A 39 -3.01 11.91 -2.64
C PHE A 39 -4.10 12.74 -1.97
N VAL A 40 -3.76 13.36 -0.84
CA VAL A 40 -4.73 14.05 0.04
C VAL A 40 -4.53 15.54 -0.09
N MET A 41 -5.54 16.25 -0.55
CA MET A 41 -5.50 17.70 -0.77
C MET A 41 -6.50 18.42 0.14
N SER A 42 -6.12 19.56 0.68
CA SER A 42 -7.10 20.45 1.30
C SER A 42 -8.17 20.88 0.29
N GLN A 43 -9.43 20.94 0.68
CA GLN A 43 -10.48 21.46 -0.20
C GLN A 43 -10.24 22.94 -0.56
N ASP A 44 -9.57 23.70 0.30
CA ASP A 44 -9.21 25.10 0.03
C ASP A 44 -8.23 25.21 -1.15
N SER A 45 -7.42 24.19 -1.41
CA SER A 45 -6.53 24.12 -2.58
C SER A 45 -7.28 24.03 -3.90
N LYS A 46 -8.56 23.59 -3.86
CA LYS A 46 -9.44 23.32 -5.01
C LYS A 46 -8.92 22.20 -5.94
N ALA A 47 -7.92 21.46 -5.53
CA ALA A 47 -7.40 20.33 -6.30
C ALA A 47 -8.37 19.13 -6.21
N THR A 48 -8.77 18.60 -7.37
CA THR A 48 -9.67 17.46 -7.52
C THR A 48 -9.09 16.37 -8.44
N SER A 49 -7.98 16.68 -9.11
CA SER A 49 -7.25 15.75 -10.01
C SER A 49 -5.75 15.89 -9.83
N MET A 50 -4.97 14.96 -10.37
CA MET A 50 -3.51 15.05 -10.33
C MET A 50 -2.97 16.28 -11.06
N ALA A 51 -3.62 16.73 -12.13
CA ALA A 51 -3.22 17.92 -12.85
C ALA A 51 -3.34 19.21 -12.00
N ASP A 52 -4.27 19.23 -11.05
CA ASP A 52 -4.49 20.40 -10.18
C ASP A 52 -3.40 20.54 -9.09
N LEU A 53 -2.46 19.59 -9.01
CA LEU A 53 -1.31 19.68 -8.10
C LEU A 53 -0.25 20.69 -8.60
N GLU A 54 -0.32 21.11 -9.84
CA GLU A 54 0.57 22.14 -10.38
C GLU A 54 0.52 23.40 -9.52
N GLY A 55 1.69 23.91 -9.11
CA GLY A 55 1.82 25.07 -8.24
C GLY A 55 1.42 24.87 -6.78
N LYS A 56 1.15 23.65 -6.35
CA LYS A 56 0.78 23.33 -4.97
C LYS A 56 1.99 22.91 -4.13
N SER A 57 1.87 23.17 -2.83
CA SER A 57 2.84 22.70 -1.83
C SER A 57 2.38 21.36 -1.26
N ILE A 58 3.18 20.31 -1.50
CA ILE A 58 2.86 18.91 -1.16
C ILE A 58 3.90 18.32 -0.22
N LEU A 59 3.45 17.74 0.89
CA LEU A 59 4.32 17.00 1.80
C LEU A 59 4.33 15.54 1.42
N LEU A 60 5.50 14.99 1.08
CA LEU A 60 5.67 13.58 0.75
C LEU A 60 6.08 12.71 1.96
N GLY A 61 6.62 13.32 3.01
CA GLY A 61 7.09 12.60 4.21
C GLY A 61 8.44 11.91 3.98
N LYS A 62 9.52 12.66 4.09
CA LYS A 62 10.91 12.25 3.84
C LYS A 62 11.26 10.88 4.42
N GLY A 63 11.89 10.04 3.60
CA GLY A 63 12.33 8.69 3.99
C GLY A 63 11.22 7.64 4.07
N SER A 64 9.96 7.99 3.82
CA SER A 64 8.86 7.03 3.78
C SER A 64 8.74 6.35 2.40
N PHE A 65 8.11 5.17 2.38
CA PHE A 65 7.75 4.53 1.11
C PHE A 65 6.78 5.43 0.30
N GLY A 66 5.85 6.10 0.97
CA GLY A 66 4.92 7.04 0.34
C GLY A 66 5.63 8.20 -0.35
N ALA A 67 6.74 8.71 0.24
CA ALA A 67 7.56 9.75 -0.40
C ALA A 67 8.20 9.23 -1.69
N THR A 68 8.88 8.08 -1.62
CA THR A 68 9.56 7.50 -2.80
C THR A 68 8.59 7.19 -3.94
N GLU A 69 7.42 6.65 -3.63
CA GLU A 69 6.40 6.41 -4.66
C GLU A 69 5.77 7.73 -5.12
N GLY A 70 5.48 8.66 -4.20
CA GLY A 70 4.92 9.96 -4.54
C GLY A 70 5.79 10.74 -5.53
N GLU A 71 7.11 10.79 -5.30
CA GLU A 71 8.07 11.38 -6.23
C GLU A 71 7.99 10.74 -7.62
N LYS A 72 7.94 9.40 -7.69
CA LYS A 72 7.79 8.68 -8.97
C LYS A 72 6.49 9.02 -9.70
N TYR A 73 5.38 9.20 -8.96
CA TYR A 73 4.11 9.60 -9.56
C TYR A 73 4.16 11.03 -10.08
N LEU A 74 4.77 11.96 -9.33
CA LEU A 74 4.96 13.33 -9.80
C LEU A 74 5.81 13.38 -11.07
N ASP A 75 6.93 12.63 -11.10
CA ASP A 75 7.79 12.52 -12.28
C ASP A 75 7.03 11.91 -13.47
N MET A 76 6.37 10.80 -13.26
CA MET A 76 5.62 10.07 -14.28
C MET A 76 4.52 10.92 -14.93
N PHE A 77 3.89 11.81 -14.16
CA PHE A 77 2.81 12.68 -14.63
C PHE A 77 3.29 14.07 -15.04
N GLY A 78 4.63 14.29 -15.07
CA GLY A 78 5.22 15.56 -15.50
C GLY A 78 5.00 16.71 -14.52
N LEU A 79 4.85 16.39 -13.23
CA LEU A 79 4.55 17.37 -12.18
C LEU A 79 5.78 17.73 -11.31
N SER A 80 6.92 17.04 -11.46
CA SER A 80 8.09 17.20 -10.58
C SER A 80 8.62 18.63 -10.51
N ASP A 81 8.59 19.36 -11.63
CA ASP A 81 9.11 20.73 -11.70
C ASP A 81 8.06 21.80 -11.33
N SER A 82 6.80 21.39 -11.18
CA SER A 82 5.68 22.32 -10.96
C SER A 82 5.04 22.20 -9.58
N VAL A 83 5.40 21.19 -8.80
CA VAL A 83 4.96 20.97 -7.42
C VAL A 83 6.04 21.41 -6.45
N GLU A 84 5.69 22.17 -5.43
CA GLU A 84 6.60 22.51 -4.33
C GLU A 84 6.58 21.37 -3.30
N ILE A 85 7.72 20.69 -3.11
CA ILE A 85 7.82 19.59 -2.13
C ILE A 85 8.23 20.18 -0.78
N ALA A 86 7.32 20.09 0.20
CA ALA A 86 7.57 20.51 1.56
C ALA A 86 8.52 19.52 2.29
N ASP A 87 9.64 20.04 2.81
CA ASP A 87 10.65 19.26 3.54
C ASP A 87 10.24 19.08 5.01
N ALA A 88 9.34 18.13 5.26
CA ALA A 88 8.91 17.79 6.62
C ALA A 88 8.60 16.28 6.74
N GLU A 89 8.61 15.79 7.97
CA GLU A 89 8.22 14.42 8.31
C GLU A 89 6.72 14.20 8.11
N LEU A 90 6.33 12.98 7.70
CA LEU A 90 4.91 12.62 7.48
C LEU A 90 4.04 12.81 8.74
N SER A 91 4.61 12.65 9.93
CA SER A 91 3.93 12.90 11.21
C SER A 91 3.42 14.34 11.38
N ASN A 92 4.00 15.30 10.66
CA ASN A 92 3.60 16.70 10.68
C ASN A 92 2.53 17.04 9.64
N ALA A 93 2.20 16.14 8.72
CA ALA A 93 1.36 16.41 7.56
C ALA A 93 -0.03 16.94 7.94
N VAL A 94 -0.70 16.30 8.89
CA VAL A 94 -2.06 16.68 9.31
C VAL A 94 -2.08 18.08 9.92
N ALA A 95 -1.12 18.39 10.80
CA ALA A 95 -1.02 19.70 11.42
C ALA A 95 -0.68 20.78 10.39
N ALA A 96 0.26 20.52 9.48
CA ALA A 96 0.66 21.45 8.43
C ALA A 96 -0.50 21.73 7.45
N LEU A 97 -1.27 20.69 7.07
CA LEU A 97 -2.45 20.82 6.21
C LEU A 97 -3.52 21.69 6.89
N LYS A 98 -3.86 21.37 8.13
CA LYS A 98 -4.86 22.12 8.92
C LYS A 98 -4.48 23.60 9.09
N ASN A 99 -3.18 23.90 9.24
CA ASN A 99 -2.67 25.25 9.42
C ASN A 99 -2.45 26.00 8.09
N GLY A 100 -2.76 25.39 6.94
CA GLY A 100 -2.55 25.98 5.62
C GLY A 100 -1.08 26.18 5.25
N GLN A 101 -0.17 25.41 5.84
CA GLN A 101 1.27 25.45 5.54
C GLN A 101 1.62 24.61 4.32
N ILE A 102 0.76 23.67 3.97
CA ILE A 102 0.80 22.84 2.76
C ILE A 102 -0.59 22.74 2.16
N ASP A 103 -0.68 22.53 0.85
CA ASP A 103 -1.93 22.30 0.14
C ASP A 103 -2.37 20.83 0.20
N GLY A 104 -1.43 19.90 0.40
CA GLY A 104 -1.70 18.48 0.45
C GLY A 104 -0.54 17.66 0.95
N PHE A 105 -0.79 16.36 1.09
CA PHE A 105 0.26 15.37 1.39
C PHE A 105 0.00 14.07 0.67
N VAL A 106 1.07 13.29 0.48
CA VAL A 106 1.01 11.94 -0.07
C VAL A 106 1.37 10.93 1.00
N THR A 107 0.62 9.86 1.07
CA THR A 107 0.92 8.73 1.98
C THR A 107 0.62 7.40 1.29
N ALA A 108 1.27 6.35 1.76
CA ALA A 108 1.01 4.99 1.33
C ALA A 108 0.77 4.09 2.54
N GLY A 109 -0.34 3.40 2.53
CA GLY A 109 -0.73 2.49 3.62
C GLY A 109 -2.03 1.78 3.32
N SER A 110 -2.38 0.81 4.15
CA SER A 110 -3.69 0.16 4.05
C SER A 110 -4.78 1.16 4.41
N PHE A 111 -5.90 1.14 3.70
CA PHE A 111 -7.03 1.99 4.05
C PHE A 111 -7.99 1.26 5.02
N PRO A 112 -8.68 2.00 5.93
CA PRO A 112 -8.50 3.43 6.20
C PRO A 112 -7.11 3.75 6.78
N ALA A 113 -6.42 4.72 6.17
CA ALA A 113 -5.10 5.16 6.63
C ALA A 113 -5.25 6.15 7.79
N PRO A 114 -4.60 5.92 8.96
CA PRO A 114 -4.83 6.72 10.16
C PRO A 114 -4.62 8.22 9.97
N ASN A 115 -3.56 8.63 9.27
CA ASN A 115 -3.28 10.03 8.99
C ASN A 115 -4.31 10.68 8.05
N VAL A 116 -4.90 9.92 7.13
CA VAL A 116 -5.99 10.40 6.26
C VAL A 116 -7.29 10.53 7.04
N VAL A 117 -7.59 9.57 7.94
CA VAL A 117 -8.73 9.64 8.87
C VAL A 117 -8.61 10.89 9.74
N GLU A 118 -7.44 11.14 10.33
CA GLU A 118 -7.18 12.31 11.17
C GLU A 118 -7.29 13.62 10.37
N ALA A 119 -6.73 13.67 9.17
CA ALA A 119 -6.84 14.85 8.29
C ALA A 119 -8.31 15.15 7.96
N ALA A 120 -9.06 14.16 7.47
CA ALA A 120 -10.45 14.30 7.09
C ALA A 120 -11.37 14.68 8.27
N ALA A 121 -11.02 14.27 9.50
CA ALA A 121 -11.74 14.66 10.71
C ALA A 121 -11.42 16.10 11.18
N SER A 122 -10.25 16.64 10.80
CA SER A 122 -9.78 17.95 11.28
C SER A 122 -9.99 19.09 10.30
N THR A 123 -10.04 18.81 9.00
CA THR A 123 -10.25 19.81 7.95
C THR A 123 -10.87 19.14 6.71
N PRO A 124 -11.67 19.87 5.90
CA PRO A 124 -12.20 19.31 4.65
C PRO A 124 -11.07 18.94 3.69
N VAL A 125 -11.05 17.69 3.22
CA VAL A 125 -10.05 17.18 2.28
C VAL A 125 -10.69 16.52 1.07
N ASN A 126 -9.95 16.50 -0.04
CA ASN A 126 -10.20 15.65 -1.20
C ASN A 126 -9.11 14.57 -1.26
N VAL A 127 -9.52 13.32 -1.37
CA VAL A 127 -8.60 12.24 -1.75
C VAL A 127 -8.71 12.08 -3.26
N ILE A 128 -7.59 12.31 -3.96
CA ILE A 128 -7.59 12.39 -5.43
C ILE A 128 -7.67 11.00 -6.06
N SER A 129 -8.59 10.84 -7.01
CA SER A 129 -8.64 9.66 -7.87
C SER A 129 -7.63 9.78 -9.02
N LEU A 130 -7.00 8.65 -9.34
CA LEU A 130 -6.20 8.50 -10.55
C LEU A 130 -7.09 8.08 -11.73
N SER A 131 -6.78 8.58 -12.92
CA SER A 131 -7.42 8.12 -14.15
C SER A 131 -6.96 6.72 -14.54
N ASP A 132 -7.72 6.05 -15.41
CA ASP A 132 -7.34 4.72 -15.93
C ASP A 132 -6.00 4.76 -16.69
N GLU A 133 -5.71 5.86 -17.38
CA GLU A 133 -4.44 6.09 -18.06
C GLU A 133 -3.30 6.20 -17.05
N GLN A 134 -3.45 6.98 -15.98
CA GLN A 134 -2.47 7.14 -14.92
C GLN A 134 -2.19 5.81 -14.20
N ILE A 135 -3.23 5.01 -13.93
CA ILE A 135 -3.08 3.68 -13.33
C ILE A 135 -2.28 2.76 -14.26
N THR A 136 -2.63 2.73 -15.54
CA THR A 136 -1.92 1.92 -16.54
C THR A 136 -0.45 2.33 -16.65
N GLN A 137 -0.17 3.62 -16.70
CA GLN A 137 1.18 4.18 -16.76
C GLN A 137 2.01 3.79 -15.53
N SER A 138 1.39 3.76 -14.34
CA SER A 138 2.07 3.41 -13.09
C SER A 138 2.52 1.95 -13.02
N LYS A 139 1.93 1.06 -13.82
CA LYS A 139 2.14 -0.40 -13.76
C LYS A 139 1.86 -0.99 -12.36
N ARG A 140 1.05 -0.32 -11.55
CA ARG A 140 0.61 -0.76 -10.24
C ARG A 140 -0.76 -1.40 -10.31
N THR A 141 -1.13 -2.13 -9.26
CA THR A 141 -2.46 -2.73 -9.13
C THR A 141 -3.50 -1.65 -8.86
N ARG A 142 -4.57 -1.63 -9.67
CA ARG A 142 -5.74 -0.78 -9.42
C ARG A 142 -6.43 -1.21 -8.14
N ILE A 143 -6.84 -0.23 -7.33
CA ILE A 143 -7.68 -0.45 -6.16
C ILE A 143 -8.70 0.68 -6.02
N VAL A 144 -9.83 0.37 -5.40
CA VAL A 144 -10.88 1.35 -5.10
C VAL A 144 -11.00 1.47 -3.59
N ILE A 145 -10.93 2.69 -3.09
CA ILE A 145 -11.27 3.05 -1.72
C ILE A 145 -12.75 3.42 -1.73
N PRO A 146 -13.64 2.63 -1.10
CA PRO A 146 -15.08 2.87 -1.15
C PRO A 146 -15.49 4.23 -0.60
N ALA A 147 -16.54 4.81 -1.16
CA ALA A 147 -17.18 6.01 -0.63
C ALA A 147 -17.49 5.83 0.88
N GLY A 148 -17.34 6.91 1.65
CA GLY A 148 -17.56 6.87 3.09
C GLY A 148 -16.41 6.29 3.92
N THR A 149 -15.29 5.88 3.31
CA THR A 149 -14.09 5.45 4.03
C THR A 149 -13.50 6.58 4.89
N TYR A 150 -13.51 7.80 4.36
CA TYR A 150 -13.04 8.99 5.06
C TYR A 150 -14.18 10.01 5.20
N ALA A 151 -14.12 10.85 6.24
CA ALA A 151 -15.10 11.91 6.45
C ALA A 151 -15.16 12.85 5.23
N GLY A 152 -16.37 13.09 4.71
CA GLY A 152 -16.58 13.94 3.53
C GLY A 152 -16.26 13.31 2.18
N GLN A 153 -15.80 12.04 2.14
CA GLN A 153 -15.60 11.30 0.90
C GLN A 153 -16.93 10.70 0.42
N GLU A 154 -17.61 11.37 -0.50
CA GLU A 154 -18.92 10.96 -1.02
C GLU A 154 -18.84 9.98 -2.20
N GLN A 155 -17.68 9.88 -2.85
CA GLN A 155 -17.46 9.06 -4.04
C GLN A 155 -16.35 8.03 -3.78
N ASP A 156 -16.39 6.94 -4.54
CA ASP A 156 -15.27 6.01 -4.61
C ASP A 156 -14.00 6.73 -5.10
N VAL A 157 -12.87 6.41 -4.49
CA VAL A 157 -11.56 6.89 -4.93
C VAL A 157 -10.82 5.75 -5.60
N THR A 158 -10.57 5.88 -6.89
CA THR A 158 -9.74 4.95 -7.65
C THR A 158 -8.28 5.36 -7.53
N THR A 159 -7.43 4.42 -7.10
CA THR A 159 -6.00 4.66 -6.94
C THR A 159 -5.20 3.40 -7.22
N THR A 160 -3.96 3.38 -6.83
CA THR A 160 -3.05 2.25 -7.02
C THR A 160 -2.62 1.66 -5.70
N SER A 161 -2.24 0.39 -5.75
CA SER A 161 -1.68 -0.31 -4.59
C SER A 161 -0.48 -1.15 -4.97
N LEU A 162 0.37 -1.39 -3.98
CA LEU A 162 1.46 -2.34 -4.03
C LEU A 162 1.13 -3.49 -3.08
N PRO A 163 0.91 -4.71 -3.59
CA PRO A 163 0.71 -5.89 -2.76
C PRO A 163 1.90 -6.15 -1.85
N VAL A 164 1.64 -6.57 -0.62
CA VAL A 164 2.65 -6.96 0.36
C VAL A 164 2.29 -8.30 1.00
N ALA A 165 3.30 -8.99 1.51
CA ALA A 165 3.13 -10.27 2.21
C ALA A 165 4.18 -10.42 3.30
N ALA A 166 3.90 -11.29 4.26
CA ALA A 166 4.90 -11.78 5.20
C ALA A 166 5.70 -12.92 4.54
N PHE A 167 7.00 -12.87 4.72
CA PHE A 167 7.94 -13.84 4.17
C PHE A 167 8.80 -14.46 5.26
N THR A 168 9.25 -15.66 5.00
CA THR A 168 10.26 -16.37 5.75
C THR A 168 11.21 -17.07 4.76
N THR A 169 11.98 -18.03 5.23
CA THR A 169 12.83 -18.88 4.39
C THR A 169 12.56 -20.35 4.66
N THR A 170 13.08 -21.21 3.78
CA THR A 170 13.07 -22.67 3.94
C THR A 170 13.70 -23.17 5.24
N LYS A 171 14.39 -22.31 5.99
CA LYS A 171 15.00 -22.63 7.29
C LYS A 171 14.01 -22.62 8.46
N MET A 172 12.83 -21.99 8.28
CA MET A 172 11.76 -22.07 9.28
C MET A 172 11.18 -23.48 9.27
N ASP A 173 10.89 -24.04 10.44
CA ASP A 173 10.19 -25.32 10.51
C ASP A 173 8.70 -25.18 10.15
N ASP A 174 8.13 -26.27 9.65
CA ASP A 174 6.74 -26.29 9.15
C ASP A 174 5.72 -25.97 10.23
N GLU A 175 5.96 -26.40 11.46
CA GLU A 175 5.02 -26.16 12.56
C GLU A 175 4.99 -24.68 12.94
N THR A 176 6.14 -24.02 13.03
CA THR A 176 6.22 -22.58 13.29
C THR A 176 5.53 -21.78 12.18
N ALA A 177 5.77 -22.11 10.91
CA ALA A 177 5.12 -21.47 9.78
C ALA A 177 3.59 -21.68 9.78
N TYR A 178 3.16 -22.88 10.10
CA TYR A 178 1.74 -23.22 10.27
C TYR A 178 1.10 -22.37 11.36
N GLN A 179 1.69 -22.34 12.55
CA GLN A 179 1.15 -21.62 13.70
C GLN A 179 1.09 -20.10 13.46
N LEU A 180 2.11 -19.51 12.80
CA LEU A 180 2.11 -18.10 12.44
C LEU A 180 0.97 -17.79 11.47
N THR A 181 0.82 -18.59 10.42
CA THR A 181 -0.22 -18.40 9.41
C THR A 181 -1.62 -18.56 10.02
N LYS A 182 -1.82 -19.62 10.81
CA LYS A 182 -3.06 -19.86 11.54
C LYS A 182 -3.41 -18.71 12.46
N THR A 183 -2.46 -18.29 13.30
CA THR A 183 -2.68 -17.17 14.25
C THR A 183 -3.08 -15.89 13.53
N TYR A 184 -2.45 -15.57 12.41
CA TYR A 184 -2.80 -14.40 11.60
C TYR A 184 -4.26 -14.43 11.15
N TRP A 185 -4.68 -15.52 10.52
CA TRP A 185 -6.03 -15.64 9.95
C TRP A 185 -7.13 -15.79 11.02
N GLU A 186 -6.87 -16.55 12.08
CA GLU A 186 -7.89 -16.77 13.12
C GLU A 186 -8.12 -15.56 14.03
N ASN A 187 -7.14 -14.64 14.13
CA ASN A 187 -7.28 -13.45 14.97
C ASN A 187 -7.66 -12.18 14.21
N LYS A 188 -7.79 -12.21 12.88
CA LYS A 188 -8.03 -11.00 12.08
C LYS A 188 -9.29 -10.23 12.51
N GLU A 189 -10.38 -10.92 12.85
CA GLU A 189 -11.62 -10.28 13.28
C GLU A 189 -11.45 -9.58 14.62
N LYS A 190 -10.80 -10.23 15.58
CA LYS A 190 -10.47 -9.64 16.88
C LYS A 190 -9.53 -8.44 16.75
N MET A 191 -8.61 -8.49 15.79
CA MET A 191 -7.68 -7.39 15.53
C MET A 191 -8.35 -6.21 14.83
N ALA A 192 -9.48 -6.41 14.14
CA ALA A 192 -10.23 -5.34 13.51
C ALA A 192 -10.73 -4.29 14.53
N ASP A 193 -10.98 -4.69 15.77
CA ASP A 193 -11.33 -3.78 16.86
C ASP A 193 -10.18 -2.84 17.24
N THR A 194 -8.93 -3.25 16.98
CA THR A 194 -7.72 -2.48 17.30
C THR A 194 -7.26 -1.61 16.14
N SER A 195 -7.50 -2.04 14.90
CA SER A 195 -7.14 -1.27 13.71
C SER A 195 -8.04 -1.66 12.53
N PRO A 196 -8.81 -0.69 11.98
CA PRO A 196 -9.81 -0.97 10.93
C PRO A 196 -9.26 -1.64 9.67
N TRP A 197 -7.97 -1.47 9.34
CA TRP A 197 -7.37 -2.08 8.17
C TRP A 197 -7.38 -3.62 8.17
N TRP A 198 -7.54 -4.25 9.34
CA TRP A 198 -7.71 -5.71 9.44
C TRP A 198 -8.97 -6.21 8.74
N GLY A 199 -10.00 -5.35 8.59
CA GLY A 199 -11.17 -5.66 7.79
C GLY A 199 -10.87 -5.96 6.33
N ASN A 200 -9.73 -5.47 5.80
CA ASN A 200 -9.27 -5.72 4.44
C ASN A 200 -8.44 -7.01 4.31
N VAL A 201 -8.22 -7.76 5.39
CA VAL A 201 -7.58 -9.08 5.34
C VAL A 201 -8.61 -10.11 4.89
N THR A 202 -8.68 -10.37 3.60
CA THR A 202 -9.64 -11.30 3.00
C THR A 202 -8.92 -12.40 2.21
N PRO A 203 -9.56 -13.56 1.98
CA PRO A 203 -8.96 -14.65 1.20
C PRO A 203 -8.53 -14.23 -0.21
N GLU A 204 -9.18 -13.24 -0.81
CA GLU A 204 -8.86 -12.71 -2.14
C GLU A 204 -7.45 -12.12 -2.20
N LEU A 205 -6.89 -11.67 -1.06
CA LEU A 205 -5.50 -11.22 -1.00
C LEU A 205 -4.48 -12.30 -1.36
N MET A 206 -4.87 -13.59 -1.27
CA MET A 206 -4.01 -14.69 -1.72
C MET A 206 -3.67 -14.61 -3.21
N ASN A 207 -4.49 -13.95 -4.03
CA ASN A 207 -4.20 -13.69 -5.44
C ASN A 207 -2.94 -12.81 -5.63
N ASN A 208 -2.55 -12.06 -4.61
CA ASN A 208 -1.36 -11.21 -4.61
C ASN A 208 -0.07 -11.98 -4.27
N ILE A 209 -0.17 -13.21 -3.78
CA ILE A 209 0.99 -14.06 -3.47
C ILE A 209 1.49 -14.69 -4.77
N THR A 210 2.64 -14.24 -5.24
CA THR A 210 3.32 -14.76 -6.44
C THR A 210 4.55 -15.61 -6.09
N THR A 211 5.01 -15.52 -4.84
CA THR A 211 6.11 -16.29 -4.28
C THR A 211 5.58 -17.63 -3.78
N GLU A 212 6.40 -18.67 -3.85
CA GLU A 212 6.08 -19.99 -3.31
C GLU A 212 5.73 -19.89 -1.81
N LEU A 213 4.65 -20.57 -1.42
CA LEU A 213 4.24 -20.64 -0.01
C LEU A 213 5.16 -21.57 0.78
N HIS A 214 5.39 -21.24 2.06
CA HIS A 214 6.03 -22.17 2.98
C HIS A 214 5.14 -23.41 3.18
N PRO A 215 5.70 -24.64 3.23
CA PRO A 215 4.89 -25.86 3.39
C PRO A 215 3.95 -25.81 4.60
N GLY A 216 4.40 -25.30 5.74
CA GLY A 216 3.56 -25.11 6.93
C GLY A 216 2.40 -24.14 6.70
N ALA A 217 2.62 -23.03 5.97
CA ALA A 217 1.55 -22.11 5.59
C ALA A 217 0.55 -22.78 4.64
N LEU A 218 1.03 -23.49 3.63
CA LEU A 218 0.20 -24.23 2.68
C LEU A 218 -0.73 -25.23 3.40
N ARG A 219 -0.19 -25.99 4.36
CA ARG A 219 -0.98 -26.92 5.20
C ARG A 219 -2.16 -26.21 5.87
N TYR A 220 -1.94 -25.03 6.46
CA TYR A 220 -3.04 -24.26 7.05
C TYR A 220 -4.09 -23.85 6.02
N TYR A 221 -3.67 -23.36 4.85
CA TYR A 221 -4.61 -22.96 3.79
C TYR A 221 -5.46 -24.12 3.30
N GLU A 222 -4.89 -25.31 3.15
CA GLU A 222 -5.62 -26.53 2.79
C GLU A 222 -6.65 -26.90 3.85
N GLU A 223 -6.27 -26.88 5.14
CA GLU A 223 -7.17 -27.16 6.26
C GLU A 223 -8.30 -26.13 6.38
N ALA A 224 -8.00 -24.84 6.16
CA ALA A 224 -8.96 -23.74 6.26
C ALA A 224 -9.83 -23.58 5.01
N GLY A 225 -9.56 -24.29 3.92
CA GLY A 225 -10.26 -24.18 2.64
C GLY A 225 -10.03 -22.82 1.95
N ILE A 226 -8.90 -22.18 2.21
CA ILE A 226 -8.52 -20.93 1.56
C ILE A 226 -7.77 -21.26 0.27
N ALA A 227 -8.31 -20.80 -0.86
CA ALA A 227 -7.73 -21.07 -2.18
C ALA A 227 -6.34 -20.41 -2.33
N THR A 228 -5.39 -21.15 -2.84
CA THR A 228 -4.04 -20.68 -3.18
C THR A 228 -3.74 -20.95 -4.66
N LYS A 229 -2.72 -20.31 -5.22
CA LYS A 229 -2.27 -20.63 -6.59
C LYS A 229 -1.75 -22.07 -6.74
N ALA A 230 -1.31 -22.68 -5.64
CA ALA A 230 -0.88 -24.07 -5.63
C ALA A 230 -2.07 -25.06 -5.66
N SER A 231 -3.28 -24.58 -5.35
CA SER A 231 -4.52 -25.37 -5.35
C SER A 231 -5.38 -25.18 -6.62
N GLN A 232 -4.89 -24.40 -7.58
CA GLN A 232 -5.46 -24.21 -8.92
C GLN A 232 -4.67 -24.95 -9.98
#